data_8ed88df863be7aa29982735f3ee66206
#
_entry.id   8ed88df863be7aa29982735f3ee66206
#
_cell.length_a   1.000
_cell.length_b   1.000
_cell.length_c   1.000
_cell.angle_alpha   90.00
_cell.angle_beta   90.00
_cell.angle_gamma   90.00
#
_symmetry.space_group_name_H-M   'P 1'
#
loop_
_entity.id
_entity.type
_entity.pdbx_description
1 polymer ?
#
loop_
_entity_poly.entity_id
_entity_poly.type
_entity_poly.pdbx_seq_one_letter_code
_entity_poly.pdbx_strand_id
1 'polypeptide(L)'
;MSWGADAAVGALVALLGLGLVFAGLVWRGRAVRPFAPSRARSAAQRAYARDLLRAADHVIAAARGSAGEGEPAIVTVEAVRRTTEERYGYAGVERRHAAAALRRRFEHGRCAADCVTDAFGG
;
A
#
# COMPACT_ATOMS: atom_id res chain seq x y z
N MET A 1 7.17 42.61 38.55
CA MET A 1 7.82 41.82 38.35
C MET A 1 7.41 40.44 37.93
N SER A 2 6.20 40.13 37.87
CA SER A 2 5.76 38.80 37.50
C SER A 2 5.62 38.59 36.00
N TRP A 3 5.61 39.62 35.17
CA TRP A 3 5.37 39.54 33.77
C TRP A 3 6.37 38.67 32.97
N GLY A 4 7.66 38.83 33.22
CA GLY A 4 8.69 38.05 32.56
C GLY A 4 8.72 36.61 33.02
N ALA A 5 8.43 36.36 34.29
CA ALA A 5 8.37 35.01 34.85
C ALA A 5 7.15 34.24 34.32
N ASP A 6 5.99 34.89 34.24
CA ASP A 6 4.77 34.25 33.74
C ASP A 6 4.88 33.95 32.24
N ALA A 7 5.46 34.83 31.46
CA ALA A 7 5.69 34.60 30.05
C ALA A 7 6.68 33.44 29.81
N ALA A 8 7.74 33.37 30.63
CA ALA A 8 8.72 32.28 30.56
C ALA A 8 8.10 30.96 30.97
N VAL A 9 7.28 30.92 32.00
CA VAL A 9 6.58 29.71 32.43
C VAL A 9 5.57 29.25 31.41
N GLY A 10 4.82 30.18 30.81
CA GLY A 10 3.89 29.87 29.74
C GLY A 10 4.58 29.28 28.52
N ALA A 11 5.71 29.87 28.09
CA ALA A 11 6.51 29.34 26.98
C ALA A 11 7.08 27.96 27.30
N LEU A 12 7.53 27.73 28.51
CA LEU A 12 8.06 26.45 28.97
C LEU A 12 6.97 25.36 28.95
N VAL A 13 5.78 25.67 29.44
CA VAL A 13 4.66 24.74 29.45
C VAL A 13 4.21 24.41 28.04
N ALA A 14 4.19 25.40 27.16
CA ALA A 14 3.86 25.17 25.74
C ALA A 14 4.89 24.28 25.06
N LEU A 15 6.18 24.51 25.29
CA LEU A 15 7.25 23.68 24.74
C LEU A 15 7.24 22.26 25.29
N LEU A 16 6.98 22.09 26.56
CA LEU A 16 6.84 20.79 27.21
C LEU A 16 5.62 20.05 26.68
N GLY A 17 4.51 20.74 26.46
CA GLY A 17 3.31 20.17 25.87
C GLY A 17 3.55 19.67 24.47
N LEU A 18 4.23 20.48 23.64
CA LEU A 18 4.61 20.07 22.27
C LEU A 18 5.57 18.88 22.27
N GLY A 19 6.55 18.90 23.17
CA GLY A 19 7.50 17.80 23.32
C GLY A 19 6.81 16.50 23.74
N LEU A 20 5.85 16.57 24.65
CA LEU A 20 5.08 15.41 25.09
C LEU A 20 4.19 14.85 23.98
N VAL A 21 3.57 15.70 23.18
CA VAL A 21 2.77 15.28 22.04
C VAL A 21 3.67 14.59 20.99
N PHE A 22 4.82 15.16 20.72
CA PHE A 22 5.79 14.60 19.78
C PHE A 22 6.35 13.27 20.29
N ALA A 23 6.74 13.22 21.55
CA ALA A 23 7.21 12.00 22.20
C ALA A 23 6.11 10.94 22.26
N GLY A 24 4.87 11.35 22.52
CA GLY A 24 3.72 10.46 22.48
C GLY A 24 3.45 9.85 21.10
N LEU A 25 3.61 10.64 20.04
CA LEU A 25 3.48 10.16 18.68
C LEU A 25 4.61 9.17 18.31
N VAL A 26 5.84 9.50 18.67
CA VAL A 26 7.00 8.61 18.46
C VAL A 26 6.89 7.37 19.33
N TRP A 27 6.44 7.51 20.56
CA TRP A 27 6.24 6.39 21.47
C TRP A 27 5.13 5.46 21.04
N ARG A 28 4.03 6.01 20.54
CA ARG A 28 2.96 5.20 19.94
C ARG A 28 3.45 4.38 18.76
N GLY A 29 4.40 4.91 17.99
CA GLY A 29 5.03 4.18 16.91
C GLY A 29 5.95 3.05 17.38
N ARG A 30 6.46 3.11 18.63
CA ARG A 30 7.42 2.12 19.14
C ARG A 30 6.87 1.22 20.23
N ALA A 31 6.23 1.79 21.27
CA ALA A 31 5.85 1.05 22.47
C ALA A 31 4.48 0.40 22.34
N VAL A 32 3.58 0.95 21.53
CA VAL A 32 2.23 0.41 21.33
C VAL A 32 2.15 -0.44 20.06
N ARG A 33 3.31 -0.77 19.50
CA ARG A 33 3.44 -1.56 18.26
C ARG A 33 2.66 -2.86 18.27
N PRO A 34 2.49 -3.63 19.37
CA PRO A 34 1.69 -4.85 19.31
C PRO A 34 0.18 -4.63 19.24
N PHE A 35 -0.33 -3.44 19.63
CA PHE A 35 -1.78 -3.22 19.73
C PHE A 35 -2.31 -2.18 18.75
N ALA A 36 -1.95 -0.90 18.89
CA ALA A 36 -2.47 0.15 18.01
C ALA A 36 -1.85 0.14 16.61
N PRO A 37 -0.52 -0.09 16.42
CA PRO A 37 0.05 -0.25 15.08
C PRO A 37 -0.42 -1.50 14.36
N SER A 38 -0.87 -2.55 15.06
CA SER A 38 -1.39 -3.73 14.39
C SER A 38 -2.69 -3.46 13.64
N ARG A 39 -3.57 -2.61 14.19
CA ARG A 39 -4.80 -2.19 13.49
C ARG A 39 -4.49 -1.29 12.29
N ALA A 40 -3.64 -0.29 12.47
CA ALA A 40 -3.23 0.60 11.40
C ALA A 40 -2.46 -0.16 10.31
N ARG A 41 -1.56 -1.06 10.72
CA ARG A 41 -0.80 -1.91 9.81
C ARG A 41 -1.71 -2.87 9.06
N SER A 42 -2.69 -3.47 9.74
CA SER A 42 -3.66 -4.36 9.11
C SER A 42 -4.55 -3.62 8.12
N ALA A 43 -4.96 -2.38 8.45
CA ALA A 43 -5.72 -1.53 7.53
C ALA A 43 -4.88 -1.14 6.32
N ALA A 44 -3.63 -0.77 6.52
CA ALA A 44 -2.70 -0.42 5.45
C ALA A 44 -2.40 -1.64 4.56
N GLN A 45 -2.20 -2.81 5.17
CA GLN A 45 -1.98 -4.05 4.43
C GLN A 45 -3.20 -4.44 3.61
N ARG A 46 -4.41 -4.30 4.17
CA ARG A 46 -5.65 -4.56 3.44
C ARG A 46 -5.84 -3.59 2.27
N ALA A 47 -5.53 -2.32 2.48
CA ALA A 47 -5.59 -1.32 1.43
C ALA A 47 -4.59 -1.63 0.30
N TYR A 48 -3.37 -1.99 0.66
CA TYR A 48 -2.33 -2.39 -0.29
C TYR A 48 -2.75 -3.63 -1.08
N ALA A 49 -3.23 -4.66 -0.40
CA ALA A 49 -3.71 -5.89 -1.06
C ALA A 49 -4.88 -5.60 -2.00
N ARG A 50 -5.81 -4.75 -1.58
CA ARG A 50 -6.94 -4.32 -2.41
C ARG A 50 -6.47 -3.57 -3.65
N ASP A 51 -5.51 -2.66 -3.48
CA ASP A 51 -4.99 -1.86 -4.59
C ASP A 51 -4.19 -2.73 -5.58
N LEU A 52 -3.46 -3.71 -5.07
CA LEU A 52 -2.79 -4.70 -5.92
C LEU A 52 -3.80 -5.50 -6.76
N LEU A 53 -4.90 -5.93 -6.16
CA LEU A 53 -5.95 -6.66 -6.87
C LEU A 53 -6.64 -5.78 -7.92
N ARG A 54 -6.88 -4.52 -7.61
CA ARG A 54 -7.41 -3.55 -8.58
C ARG A 54 -6.44 -3.30 -9.72
N ALA A 55 -5.14 -3.20 -9.42
CA ALA A 55 -4.11 -3.06 -10.44
C ALA A 55 -4.08 -4.29 -11.35
N ALA A 56 -4.19 -5.50 -10.78
CA ALA A 56 -4.29 -6.73 -11.55
C ALA A 56 -5.51 -6.70 -12.48
N ASP A 57 -6.67 -6.26 -11.99
CA ASP A 57 -7.88 -6.13 -12.80
C ASP A 57 -7.67 -5.15 -13.97
N HIS A 58 -7.01 -4.02 -13.73
CA HIS A 58 -6.68 -3.05 -14.78
C HIS A 58 -5.75 -3.62 -15.84
N VAL A 59 -4.72 -4.34 -15.40
CA VAL A 59 -3.75 -4.96 -16.32
C VAL A 59 -4.43 -6.02 -17.16
N ILE A 60 -5.28 -6.85 -16.56
CA ILE A 60 -6.05 -7.87 -17.29
C ILE A 60 -6.95 -7.21 -18.33
N ALA A 61 -7.69 -6.19 -17.94
CA ALA A 61 -8.59 -5.48 -18.86
C ALA A 61 -7.84 -4.82 -20.02
N ALA A 62 -6.70 -4.18 -19.71
CA ALA A 62 -5.86 -3.54 -20.71
C ALA A 62 -5.25 -4.58 -21.67
N ALA A 63 -4.80 -5.72 -21.15
CA ALA A 63 -4.25 -6.79 -21.96
C ALA A 63 -5.29 -7.38 -22.91
N ARG A 64 -6.51 -7.58 -22.42
CA ARG A 64 -7.62 -8.06 -23.25
C ARG A 64 -8.01 -7.06 -24.33
N GLY A 65 -8.01 -5.77 -23.99
CA GLY A 65 -8.30 -4.72 -24.97
C GLY A 65 -7.24 -4.57 -26.04
N SER A 66 -5.99 -4.96 -25.74
CA SER A 66 -4.86 -4.89 -26.68
C SER A 66 -4.65 -6.17 -27.47
N ALA A 67 -5.19 -7.29 -27.01
CA ALA A 67 -5.04 -8.58 -27.69
C ALA A 67 -5.82 -8.58 -28.99
N GLY A 68 -5.18 -9.05 -30.06
CA GLY A 68 -5.84 -9.25 -31.34
C GLY A 68 -6.81 -10.41 -31.27
N GLU A 69 -7.71 -10.48 -32.27
CA GLU A 69 -8.65 -11.58 -32.36
C GLU A 69 -7.90 -12.90 -32.52
N GLY A 70 -8.19 -13.87 -31.66
CA GLY A 70 -7.50 -15.15 -31.63
C GLY A 70 -6.15 -15.15 -30.94
N GLU A 71 -5.69 -13.99 -30.45
CA GLU A 71 -4.43 -13.90 -29.71
C GLU A 71 -4.67 -13.93 -28.20
N PRO A 72 -3.77 -14.59 -27.42
CA PRO A 72 -3.91 -14.59 -25.99
C PRO A 72 -3.57 -13.20 -25.41
N ALA A 73 -4.28 -12.82 -24.35
CA ALA A 73 -3.96 -11.61 -23.60
C ALA A 73 -2.75 -11.90 -22.69
N ILE A 74 -1.71 -11.13 -22.83
CA ILE A 74 -0.47 -11.28 -22.05
C ILE A 74 -0.54 -10.36 -20.82
N VAL A 75 -0.57 -10.96 -19.64
CA VAL A 75 -0.67 -10.26 -18.36
C VAL A 75 0.58 -10.56 -17.56
N THR A 76 1.41 -9.54 -17.32
CA THR A 76 2.71 -9.71 -16.65
C THR A 76 2.66 -9.20 -15.21
N VAL A 77 3.46 -9.83 -14.36
CA VAL A 77 3.66 -9.39 -12.97
C VAL A 77 4.24 -7.98 -12.93
N GLU A 78 5.16 -7.68 -13.84
CA GLU A 78 5.78 -6.34 -13.92
C GLU A 78 4.75 -5.26 -14.25
N ALA A 79 3.79 -5.54 -15.12
CA ALA A 79 2.72 -4.61 -15.45
C ALA A 79 1.84 -4.32 -14.23
N VAL A 80 1.52 -5.33 -13.42
CA VAL A 80 0.77 -5.17 -12.17
C VAL A 80 1.57 -4.34 -11.17
N ARG A 81 2.85 -4.65 -11.02
CA ARG A 81 3.75 -3.92 -10.12
C ARG A 81 3.81 -2.43 -10.48
N ARG A 82 4.05 -2.15 -11.74
CA ARG A 82 4.14 -0.79 -12.26
C ARG A 82 2.81 -0.04 -12.13
N THR A 83 1.71 -0.66 -12.47
CA THR A 83 0.38 -0.06 -12.34
C THR A 83 0.07 0.28 -10.88
N THR A 84 0.43 -0.59 -9.95
CA THR A 84 0.24 -0.35 -8.52
C THR A 84 1.04 0.87 -8.07
N GLU A 85 2.29 0.98 -8.50
CA GLU A 85 3.15 2.13 -8.16
C GLU A 85 2.62 3.43 -8.76
N GLU A 86 2.29 3.42 -10.04
CA GLU A 86 1.89 4.63 -10.76
C GLU A 86 0.48 5.10 -10.39
N ARG A 87 -0.46 4.18 -10.28
CA ARG A 87 -1.86 4.51 -10.10
C ARG A 87 -2.24 4.78 -8.64
N TYR A 88 -1.61 4.07 -7.70
CA TYR A 88 -1.93 4.16 -6.28
C TYR A 88 -0.82 4.79 -5.45
N GLY A 89 0.27 5.20 -6.07
CA GLY A 89 1.33 5.96 -5.41
C GLY A 89 2.23 5.16 -4.47
N TYR A 90 2.25 3.84 -4.57
CA TYR A 90 3.16 3.03 -3.78
C TYR A 90 4.58 3.08 -4.33
N ALA A 91 5.55 3.12 -3.44
CA ALA A 91 6.95 3.04 -3.80
C ALA A 91 7.47 1.64 -3.50
N GLY A 92 8.22 1.05 -4.42
CA GLY A 92 8.88 -0.22 -4.21
C GLY A 92 7.94 -1.40 -4.04
N VAL A 93 6.94 -1.52 -4.90
CA VAL A 93 6.03 -2.68 -4.89
C VAL A 93 6.84 -3.94 -5.22
N GLU A 94 6.78 -4.93 -4.33
CA GLU A 94 7.51 -6.17 -4.50
C GLU A 94 6.87 -7.06 -5.58
N ARG A 95 7.72 -7.68 -6.40
CA ARG A 95 7.29 -8.59 -7.45
C ARG A 95 6.43 -9.73 -6.91
N ARG A 96 6.79 -10.29 -5.75
CA ARG A 96 6.04 -11.39 -5.12
C ARG A 96 4.60 -10.99 -4.76
N HIS A 97 4.40 -9.75 -4.33
CA HIS A 97 3.08 -9.23 -3.99
C HIS A 97 2.21 -9.06 -5.24
N ALA A 98 2.78 -8.50 -6.29
CA ALA A 98 2.09 -8.36 -7.56
C ALA A 98 1.75 -9.73 -8.17
N ALA A 99 2.68 -10.68 -8.10
CA ALA A 99 2.46 -12.05 -8.57
C ALA A 99 1.34 -12.74 -7.79
N ALA A 100 1.31 -12.58 -6.46
CA ALA A 100 0.26 -13.15 -5.62
C ALA A 100 -1.12 -12.59 -5.96
N ALA A 101 -1.22 -11.29 -6.19
CA ALA A 101 -2.47 -10.64 -6.59
C ALA A 101 -2.96 -11.17 -7.95
N LEU A 102 -2.04 -11.29 -8.89
CA LEU A 102 -2.36 -11.77 -10.23
C LEU A 102 -2.80 -13.24 -10.21
N ARG A 103 -2.07 -14.10 -9.46
CA ARG A 103 -2.46 -15.51 -9.27
C ARG A 103 -3.86 -15.63 -8.68
N ARG A 104 -4.16 -14.79 -7.70
CA ARG A 104 -5.48 -14.80 -7.06
C ARG A 104 -6.59 -14.48 -8.05
N ARG A 105 -6.37 -13.51 -8.95
CA ARG A 105 -7.36 -13.17 -9.99
C ARG A 105 -7.53 -14.29 -11.01
N PHE A 106 -6.47 -14.98 -11.38
CA PHE A 106 -6.53 -16.13 -12.26
C PHE A 106 -7.28 -17.29 -11.61
N GLU A 107 -7.01 -17.59 -10.33
CA GLU A 107 -7.68 -18.63 -9.57
C GLU A 107 -9.19 -18.37 -9.42
N HIS A 108 -9.60 -17.10 -9.37
CA HIS A 108 -11.01 -16.74 -9.28
C HIS A 108 -11.67 -16.56 -10.65
N GLY A 109 -11.03 -17.01 -11.72
CA GLY A 109 -11.61 -16.99 -13.05
C GLY A 109 -11.76 -15.62 -13.69
N ARG A 110 -11.04 -14.62 -13.17
CA ARG A 110 -11.08 -13.25 -13.71
C ARG A 110 -10.42 -13.15 -15.08
N CYS A 111 -9.54 -14.06 -15.38
CA CYS A 111 -8.95 -14.20 -16.71
C CYS A 111 -9.23 -15.62 -17.19
N ALA A 112 -9.90 -15.73 -18.28
CA ALA A 112 -10.24 -17.03 -18.86
C ALA A 112 -9.01 -17.72 -19.47
N ALA A 113 -9.22 -18.85 -20.10
CA ALA A 113 -8.15 -19.64 -20.72
C ALA A 113 -7.38 -18.90 -21.83
N ASP A 114 -7.88 -17.76 -22.27
CA ASP A 114 -7.26 -16.92 -23.28
C ASP A 114 -6.17 -15.98 -22.74
N CYS A 115 -5.91 -16.01 -21.44
CA CYS A 115 -4.88 -15.19 -20.81
C CYS A 115 -3.63 -16.00 -20.51
N VAL A 116 -2.47 -15.36 -20.70
CA VAL A 116 -1.15 -15.91 -20.37
C VAL A 116 -0.46 -15.01 -19.37
N THR A 117 0.13 -15.59 -18.34
CA THR A 117 0.82 -14.84 -17.30
C THR A 117 2.10 -15.52 -16.86
N ASP A 118 3.05 -14.71 -16.38
CA ASP A 118 4.29 -15.17 -15.74
C ASP A 118 4.17 -15.30 -14.21
N ALA A 119 2.98 -15.08 -13.67
CA ALA A 119 2.76 -15.08 -12.20
C ALA A 119 2.98 -16.45 -11.56
N PHE A 120 2.84 -17.53 -12.30
CA PHE A 120 3.04 -18.91 -11.83
C PHE A 120 4.44 -19.43 -12.11
N GLY A 121 5.23 -18.70 -12.86
CA GLY A 121 6.62 -19.02 -13.14
C GLY A 121 7.51 -18.71 -11.94
N GLY A 122 8.14 -19.68 -11.41
CA GLY A 122 9.05 -19.71 -10.28
C GLY A 122 9.63 -18.47 -9.70
#